data_b83267e88e0ab9eab24cb5f6a9862513
#
_entry.id   b83267e88e0ab9eab24cb5f6a9862513
#
_cell.length_a   1.000
_cell.length_b   1.000
_cell.length_c   1.000
_cell.angle_alpha   90.00
_cell.angle_beta   90.00
_cell.angle_gamma   90.00
#
_symmetry.space_group_name_H-M   'P 1'
#
loop_
_entity.id
_entity.type
_entity.pdbx_description
1 polymer ?
#
loop_
_entity_poly.entity_id
_entity_poly.type
_entity_poly.pdbx_seq_one_letter_code
_entity_poly.pdbx_strand_id
1 'polypeptide(L)'
;LIQDYFVEAFDNPILAQGEDQARLPLAELMAQGEQLSFSTDSFVIDPIFFPGGNIGKLAVCGTLNDVAVCGAVPKYLSCGFILEEGLPLAELKDIIQAMAEACQVAGVQVVTGDTKVVQKGAVDKIFINTSGIGVIPQGIDWGMHRIEAGDNIIVSGTIGEHGATILNLRENLGIQTDLKSDCAVLAPLIDLLRPIEGVKAIRDATRGGVNAVLHEFAAAQQLGMQINEDDLPIRSEVRGICELLGLEALNFANEGKLVIIASPEKTPEILTALHSHE
;
A
#
# COMPACT_ATOMS: atom_id res chain seq x y z
N LEU A 1 11.86 -7.38 25.15
CA LEU A 1 10.82 -7.18 24.13
C LEU A 1 11.33 -6.26 23.00
N ILE A 2 11.60 -4.96 23.28
CA ILE A 2 12.02 -4.01 22.23
C ILE A 2 13.28 -4.51 21.52
N GLN A 3 14.32 -4.87 22.29
CA GLN A 3 15.59 -5.33 21.72
C GLN A 3 15.44 -6.63 20.93
N ASP A 4 14.73 -7.61 21.50
CA ASP A 4 14.70 -8.99 20.98
C ASP A 4 13.70 -9.17 19.82
N TYR A 5 12.72 -8.28 19.68
CA TYR A 5 11.66 -8.39 18.67
C TYR A 5 11.72 -7.29 17.61
N PHE A 6 11.90 -6.04 18.03
CA PHE A 6 11.85 -4.92 17.08
C PHE A 6 13.24 -4.57 16.53
N VAL A 7 14.21 -4.35 17.42
CA VAL A 7 15.56 -3.94 16.98
C VAL A 7 16.22 -5.05 16.17
N GLU A 8 16.08 -6.32 16.57
CA GLU A 8 16.62 -7.45 15.82
C GLU A 8 15.98 -7.61 14.43
N ALA A 9 14.65 -7.42 14.32
CA ALA A 9 13.94 -7.57 13.06
C ALA A 9 14.18 -6.41 12.06
N PHE A 10 14.38 -5.20 12.58
CA PHE A 10 14.58 -3.99 11.78
C PHE A 10 16.02 -3.50 11.77
N ASP A 11 16.99 -4.35 12.10
CA ASP A 11 18.39 -3.97 12.27
C ASP A 11 18.94 -3.15 11.09
N ASN A 12 19.44 -1.96 11.41
CA ASN A 12 20.12 -1.07 10.47
C ASN A 12 21.00 -0.05 11.21
N PRO A 13 21.99 0.58 10.53
CA PRO A 13 22.95 1.49 11.16
C PRO A 13 22.33 2.73 11.81
N ILE A 14 21.14 3.17 11.38
CA ILE A 14 20.46 4.34 11.96
C ILE A 14 19.78 3.94 13.26
N LEU A 15 19.01 2.86 13.23
CA LEU A 15 18.31 2.35 14.42
C LEU A 15 19.30 1.90 15.50
N ALA A 16 20.43 1.31 15.11
CA ALA A 16 21.48 0.84 16.01
C ALA A 16 22.17 1.96 16.80
N GLN A 17 22.00 3.25 16.45
CA GLN A 17 22.53 4.38 17.22
C GLN A 17 21.86 4.50 18.60
N GLY A 18 20.63 3.97 18.77
CA GLY A 18 19.91 3.99 20.05
C GLY A 18 19.54 5.39 20.53
N GLU A 19 19.42 6.36 19.61
CA GLU A 19 19.02 7.73 19.91
C GLU A 19 17.49 7.87 19.88
N ASP A 20 16.96 8.89 20.52
CA ASP A 20 15.52 9.19 20.52
C ASP A 20 14.99 9.52 19.09
N GLN A 21 15.84 10.05 18.23
CA GLN A 21 15.51 10.42 16.87
C GLN A 21 16.39 9.71 15.84
N ALA A 22 15.85 9.43 14.67
CA ALA A 22 16.64 9.03 13.51
C ALA A 22 17.33 10.25 12.86
N ARG A 23 18.62 10.13 12.55
CA ARG A 23 19.37 11.14 11.82
C ARG A 23 19.53 10.69 10.38
N LEU A 24 18.79 11.32 9.48
CA LEU A 24 18.77 10.95 8.07
C LEU A 24 19.84 11.73 7.27
N PRO A 25 20.57 11.08 6.36
CA PRO A 25 21.65 11.71 5.59
C PRO A 25 21.09 12.62 4.50
N LEU A 26 20.84 13.89 4.82
CA LEU A 26 20.21 14.86 3.92
C LEU A 26 20.93 15.00 2.57
N ALA A 27 22.27 15.06 2.56
CA ALA A 27 23.03 15.19 1.32
C ALA A 27 22.84 14.00 0.37
N GLU A 28 22.73 12.80 0.91
CA GLU A 28 22.48 11.59 0.13
C GLU A 28 21.06 11.55 -0.44
N LEU A 29 20.06 12.03 0.32
CA LEU A 29 18.69 12.16 -0.16
C LEU A 29 18.60 13.21 -1.29
N MET A 30 19.21 14.37 -1.11
CA MET A 30 19.25 15.44 -2.12
C MET A 30 19.99 15.02 -3.41
N ALA A 31 20.94 14.11 -3.32
CA ALA A 31 21.63 13.58 -4.50
C ALA A 31 20.76 12.65 -5.36
N GLN A 32 19.63 12.15 -4.83
CA GLN A 32 18.75 11.20 -5.48
C GLN A 32 17.52 11.84 -6.12
N GLY A 33 17.20 13.09 -5.80
CA GLY A 33 16.02 13.76 -6.36
C GLY A 33 15.83 15.17 -5.86
N GLU A 34 14.70 15.77 -6.27
CA GLU A 34 14.41 17.19 -6.06
C GLU A 34 13.39 17.45 -4.95
N GLN A 35 12.56 16.47 -4.63
CA GLN A 35 11.50 16.60 -3.63
C GLN A 35 11.45 15.36 -2.74
N LEU A 36 10.95 15.55 -1.53
CA LEU A 36 10.59 14.44 -0.63
C LEU A 36 9.10 14.17 -0.71
N SER A 37 8.74 12.89 -0.80
CA SER A 37 7.41 12.39 -0.52
C SER A 37 7.33 11.98 0.93
N PHE A 38 6.23 12.31 1.61
CA PHE A 38 5.98 11.94 3.00
C PHE A 38 4.51 11.57 3.17
N SER A 39 4.24 10.39 3.70
CA SER A 39 2.90 9.94 4.05
C SER A 39 2.87 9.31 5.44
N THR A 40 1.68 9.28 6.05
CA THR A 40 1.43 8.62 7.31
C THR A 40 0.07 7.96 7.32
N ASP A 41 0.00 6.74 7.86
CA ASP A 41 -1.21 5.97 7.97
C ASP A 41 -1.33 5.25 9.30
N SER A 42 -2.59 5.00 9.71
CA SER A 42 -2.92 4.24 10.90
C SER A 42 -3.72 3.00 10.52
N PHE A 43 -3.24 1.86 10.96
CA PHE A 43 -3.78 0.55 10.60
C PHE A 43 -4.54 -0.07 11.76
N VAL A 44 -5.80 -0.33 11.48
CA VAL A 44 -6.77 -0.97 12.37
C VAL A 44 -7.55 -1.98 11.55
N ILE A 45 -7.28 -3.25 11.72
CA ILE A 45 -7.95 -4.32 10.97
C ILE A 45 -8.31 -5.48 11.89
N ASP A 46 -9.50 -6.02 11.70
CA ASP A 46 -9.96 -7.27 12.29
C ASP A 46 -10.48 -8.18 11.17
N PRO A 47 -10.01 -9.44 11.10
CA PRO A 47 -8.95 -10.04 11.92
C PRO A 47 -7.55 -9.50 11.59
N ILE A 48 -6.65 -9.50 12.58
CA ILE A 48 -5.26 -9.03 12.41
C ILE A 48 -4.39 -9.94 11.54
N PHE A 49 -4.80 -11.20 11.36
CA PHE A 49 -4.24 -12.17 10.40
C PHE A 49 -5.32 -12.57 9.40
N PHE A 50 -4.99 -12.58 8.14
CA PHE A 50 -5.90 -12.91 7.05
C PHE A 50 -5.16 -13.63 5.92
N PRO A 51 -5.83 -14.38 5.05
CA PRO A 51 -5.20 -14.96 3.86
C PRO A 51 -4.50 -13.89 3.03
N GLY A 52 -3.21 -14.05 2.79
CA GLY A 52 -2.38 -13.09 2.04
C GLY A 52 -1.56 -12.11 2.89
N GLY A 53 -1.82 -12.02 4.22
CA GLY A 53 -1.04 -11.13 5.07
C GLY A 53 -1.51 -11.02 6.52
N ASN A 54 -1.01 -10.00 7.18
CA ASN A 54 -1.42 -9.58 8.52
C ASN A 54 -1.32 -8.06 8.63
N ILE A 55 -1.76 -7.51 9.76
CA ILE A 55 -1.72 -6.06 10.01
C ILE A 55 -0.31 -5.46 9.86
N GLY A 56 0.76 -6.20 10.15
CA GLY A 56 2.14 -5.72 10.00
C GLY A 56 2.53 -5.54 8.54
N LYS A 57 2.30 -6.56 7.69
CA LYS A 57 2.51 -6.45 6.25
C LYS A 57 1.69 -5.30 5.67
N LEU A 58 0.42 -5.21 6.07
CA LEU A 58 -0.50 -4.16 5.65
C LEU A 58 0.03 -2.77 5.98
N ALA A 59 0.53 -2.57 7.20
CA ALA A 59 1.05 -1.29 7.68
C ALA A 59 2.29 -0.81 6.89
N VAL A 60 3.14 -1.73 6.48
CA VAL A 60 4.29 -1.38 5.62
C VAL A 60 3.84 -1.10 4.19
N CYS A 61 3.03 -2.00 3.60
CA CYS A 61 2.59 -1.86 2.22
C CYS A 61 1.80 -0.57 2.00
N GLY A 62 0.77 -0.29 2.82
CA GLY A 62 -0.09 0.88 2.64
C GLY A 62 0.71 2.18 2.64
N THR A 63 1.49 2.43 3.70
CA THR A 63 2.27 3.68 3.79
C THR A 63 3.35 3.81 2.70
N LEU A 64 4.04 2.71 2.36
CA LEU A 64 5.06 2.77 1.32
C LEU A 64 4.48 2.92 -0.09
N ASN A 65 3.29 2.36 -0.33
CA ASN A 65 2.56 2.55 -1.58
C ASN A 65 2.14 4.01 -1.74
N ASP A 66 1.60 4.64 -0.70
CA ASP A 66 1.29 6.08 -0.67
C ASP A 66 2.51 6.94 -0.99
N VAL A 67 3.65 6.63 -0.38
CA VAL A 67 4.91 7.34 -0.66
C VAL A 67 5.33 7.18 -2.12
N ALA A 68 5.12 6.00 -2.71
CA ALA A 68 5.62 5.64 -4.03
C ALA A 68 4.74 6.13 -5.19
N VAL A 69 3.40 6.27 -5.02
CA VAL A 69 2.48 6.56 -6.14
C VAL A 69 2.70 7.91 -6.83
N CYS A 70 3.38 8.85 -6.18
CA CYS A 70 3.85 10.08 -6.82
C CYS A 70 5.15 9.92 -7.63
N GLY A 71 5.64 8.67 -7.79
CA GLY A 71 6.90 8.34 -8.46
C GLY A 71 8.13 8.37 -7.53
N ALA A 72 7.94 8.61 -6.24
CA ALA A 72 9.04 8.59 -5.29
C ALA A 72 9.64 7.19 -5.11
N VAL A 73 10.90 7.16 -4.73
CA VAL A 73 11.62 5.97 -4.23
C VAL A 73 11.53 5.97 -2.71
N PRO A 74 10.76 5.09 -2.08
CA PRO A 74 10.70 4.99 -0.61
C PRO A 74 12.08 4.72 -0.01
N LYS A 75 12.37 5.31 1.15
CA LYS A 75 13.69 5.21 1.81
C LYS A 75 13.59 4.79 3.27
N TYR A 76 12.75 5.47 4.03
CA TYR A 76 12.68 5.32 5.48
C TYR A 76 11.24 5.21 5.94
N LEU A 77 11.06 4.45 7.00
CA LEU A 77 9.79 4.26 7.68
C LEU A 77 9.98 4.49 9.19
N SER A 78 9.05 5.17 9.82
CA SER A 78 8.84 5.12 11.26
C SER A 78 7.68 4.19 11.59
N CYS A 79 7.66 3.61 12.80
CA CYS A 79 6.61 2.69 13.19
C CYS A 79 6.23 2.84 14.67
N GLY A 80 4.98 3.20 14.92
CA GLY A 80 4.39 3.28 16.25
C GLY A 80 3.43 2.10 16.49
N PHE A 81 3.55 1.46 17.66
CA PHE A 81 2.71 0.34 18.06
C PHE A 81 1.89 0.69 19.30
N ILE A 82 0.59 0.40 19.28
CA ILE A 82 -0.27 0.38 20.46
C ILE A 82 -0.74 -1.06 20.64
N LEU A 83 -0.25 -1.70 21.70
CA LEU A 83 -0.48 -3.11 21.99
C LEU A 83 -1.48 -3.27 23.14
N GLU A 84 -2.46 -4.12 22.98
CA GLU A 84 -3.34 -4.49 24.06
C GLU A 84 -2.64 -5.45 25.02
N GLU A 85 -2.83 -5.26 26.32
CA GLU A 85 -2.38 -6.21 27.35
C GLU A 85 -3.00 -7.58 27.12
N GLY A 86 -2.15 -8.60 26.97
CA GLY A 86 -2.56 -9.97 26.69
C GLY A 86 -2.42 -10.40 25.23
N LEU A 87 -1.99 -9.52 24.32
CA LEU A 87 -1.61 -9.94 22.98
C LEU A 87 -0.49 -10.99 23.05
N PRO A 88 -0.67 -12.20 22.46
CA PRO A 88 0.35 -13.23 22.46
C PRO A 88 1.65 -12.76 21.82
N LEU A 89 2.80 -12.97 22.49
CA LEU A 89 4.11 -12.57 21.95
C LEU A 89 4.46 -13.29 20.63
N ALA A 90 3.93 -14.49 20.41
CA ALA A 90 4.10 -15.20 19.15
C ALA A 90 3.43 -14.45 17.99
N GLU A 91 2.19 -13.99 18.19
CA GLU A 91 1.46 -13.19 17.19
C GLU A 91 2.18 -11.86 16.89
N LEU A 92 2.68 -11.18 17.94
CA LEU A 92 3.47 -9.96 17.77
C LEU A 92 4.74 -10.23 16.94
N LYS A 93 5.43 -11.35 17.22
CA LYS A 93 6.63 -11.74 16.46
C LYS A 93 6.32 -11.97 14.98
N ASP A 94 5.24 -12.68 14.67
CA ASP A 94 4.82 -12.95 13.30
C ASP A 94 4.44 -11.65 12.56
N ILE A 95 3.82 -10.68 13.27
CA ILE A 95 3.50 -9.37 12.72
C ILE A 95 4.78 -8.58 12.39
N ILE A 96 5.73 -8.51 13.32
CA ILE A 96 7.00 -7.80 13.15
C ILE A 96 7.82 -8.43 12.01
N GLN A 97 7.86 -9.76 11.94
CA GLN A 97 8.56 -10.49 10.88
C GLN A 97 7.96 -10.15 9.50
N ALA A 98 6.65 -10.14 9.37
CA ALA A 98 5.98 -9.78 8.12
C ALA A 98 6.25 -8.32 7.71
N MET A 99 6.39 -7.41 8.70
CA MET A 99 6.82 -6.03 8.44
C MET A 99 8.25 -5.97 7.91
N ALA A 100 9.17 -6.69 8.55
CA ALA A 100 10.58 -6.73 8.14
C ALA A 100 10.73 -7.27 6.72
N GLU A 101 10.01 -8.33 6.38
CA GLU A 101 9.98 -8.91 5.02
C GLU A 101 9.45 -7.92 3.98
N ALA A 102 8.35 -7.21 4.28
CA ALA A 102 7.81 -6.19 3.39
C ALA A 102 8.78 -5.01 3.21
N CYS A 103 9.44 -4.57 4.28
CA CYS A 103 10.49 -3.55 4.22
C CYS A 103 11.67 -3.99 3.36
N GLN A 104 12.07 -5.26 3.46
CA GLN A 104 13.16 -5.83 2.64
C GLN A 104 12.79 -5.83 1.15
N VAL A 105 11.56 -6.22 0.80
CA VAL A 105 11.06 -6.17 -0.59
C VAL A 105 11.07 -4.74 -1.12
N ALA A 106 10.67 -3.77 -0.29
CA ALA A 106 10.66 -2.35 -0.65
C ALA A 106 12.05 -1.69 -0.69
N GLY A 107 13.08 -2.34 -0.13
CA GLY A 107 14.40 -1.71 0.08
C GLY A 107 14.39 -0.56 1.08
N VAL A 108 13.48 -0.60 2.06
CA VAL A 108 13.23 0.47 3.04
C VAL A 108 13.69 0.06 4.43
N GLN A 109 14.17 1.02 5.22
CA GLN A 109 14.59 0.82 6.60
C GLN A 109 13.59 1.44 7.57
N VAL A 110 13.20 0.69 8.61
CA VAL A 110 12.53 1.25 9.79
C VAL A 110 13.59 1.90 10.67
N VAL A 111 13.57 3.21 10.78
CA VAL A 111 14.68 3.97 11.40
C VAL A 111 14.34 4.54 12.79
N THR A 112 13.08 4.56 13.15
CA THR A 112 12.60 5.00 14.47
C THR A 112 11.21 4.42 14.74
N GLY A 113 10.82 4.37 16.00
CA GLY A 113 9.51 3.88 16.39
C GLY A 113 9.21 4.09 17.87
N ASP A 114 7.98 3.80 18.26
CA ASP A 114 7.53 3.79 19.65
C ASP A 114 6.61 2.60 19.91
N THR A 115 6.53 2.16 21.15
CA THR A 115 5.65 1.07 21.56
C THR A 115 4.96 1.42 22.87
N LYS A 116 3.63 1.39 22.88
CA LYS A 116 2.80 1.55 24.06
C LYS A 116 2.00 0.29 24.31
N VAL A 117 1.97 -0.15 25.56
CA VAL A 117 1.06 -1.20 26.02
C VAL A 117 -0.09 -0.54 26.75
N VAL A 118 -1.32 -0.86 26.35
CA VAL A 118 -2.54 -0.33 26.96
C VAL A 118 -3.34 -1.45 27.61
N GLN A 119 -4.25 -1.08 28.50
CA GLN A 119 -5.10 -2.02 29.23
C GLN A 119 -5.98 -2.81 28.28
N LYS A 120 -6.34 -4.03 28.67
CA LYS A 120 -7.28 -4.88 27.93
C LYS A 120 -8.61 -4.16 27.66
N GLY A 121 -9.07 -4.18 26.41
CA GLY A 121 -10.28 -3.48 25.94
C GLY A 121 -10.07 -2.01 25.56
N ALA A 122 -8.85 -1.47 25.67
CA ALA A 122 -8.56 -0.10 25.25
C ALA A 122 -8.25 0.02 23.73
N VAL A 123 -7.81 -1.07 23.13
CA VAL A 123 -7.65 -1.23 21.67
C VAL A 123 -8.07 -2.63 21.27
N ASP A 124 -8.19 -2.90 19.99
CA ASP A 124 -8.53 -4.22 19.48
C ASP A 124 -7.23 -4.96 19.10
N LYS A 125 -6.61 -5.61 20.10
CA LYS A 125 -5.35 -6.36 20.04
C LYS A 125 -4.13 -5.49 19.73
N ILE A 126 -4.06 -4.86 18.57
CA ILE A 126 -2.93 -4.08 18.12
C ILE A 126 -3.36 -3.03 17.10
N PHE A 127 -2.88 -1.80 17.27
CA PHE A 127 -2.90 -0.75 16.26
C PHE A 127 -1.48 -0.37 15.87
N ILE A 128 -1.28 -0.09 14.58
CA ILE A 128 0.02 0.28 14.03
C ILE A 128 -0.13 1.61 13.30
N ASN A 129 0.76 2.57 13.59
CA ASN A 129 0.91 3.77 12.78
C ASN A 129 2.29 3.75 12.13
N THR A 130 2.34 4.02 10.85
CA THR A 130 3.58 4.16 10.10
C THR A 130 3.64 5.52 9.40
N SER A 131 4.85 6.06 9.27
CA SER A 131 5.10 7.24 8.45
C SER A 131 6.31 6.98 7.57
N GLY A 132 6.18 7.26 6.28
CA GLY A 132 7.17 6.95 5.27
C GLY A 132 7.75 8.19 4.62
N ILE A 133 9.05 8.13 4.29
CA ILE A 133 9.76 9.15 3.52
C ILE A 133 10.32 8.51 2.26
N GLY A 134 10.11 9.17 1.11
CA GLY A 134 10.72 8.83 -0.17
C GLY A 134 11.32 10.04 -0.86
N VAL A 135 12.09 9.77 -1.89
CA VAL A 135 12.68 10.82 -2.75
C VAL A 135 12.07 10.74 -4.13
N ILE A 136 11.55 11.86 -4.64
CA ILE A 136 11.05 11.97 -6.01
C ILE A 136 12.24 12.28 -6.92
N PRO A 137 12.59 11.37 -7.85
CA PRO A 137 13.68 11.59 -8.79
C PRO A 137 13.43 12.80 -9.68
N GLN A 138 14.51 13.38 -10.18
CA GLN A 138 14.45 14.50 -11.11
C GLN A 138 13.62 14.14 -12.37
N GLY A 139 12.76 15.07 -12.80
CA GLY A 139 11.93 14.92 -13.98
C GLY A 139 10.64 14.12 -13.77
N ILE A 140 10.40 13.59 -12.59
CA ILE A 140 9.12 12.96 -12.23
C ILE A 140 8.15 14.05 -11.73
N ASP A 141 7.03 14.18 -12.44
CA ASP A 141 5.95 15.12 -12.11
C ASP A 141 4.59 14.41 -12.30
N TRP A 142 4.36 13.34 -11.52
CA TRP A 142 3.10 12.61 -11.54
C TRP A 142 2.11 13.20 -10.54
N GLY A 143 0.88 13.42 -11.00
CA GLY A 143 -0.18 13.92 -10.15
C GLY A 143 -1.46 14.20 -10.92
N MET A 144 -2.53 14.42 -10.19
CA MET A 144 -3.86 14.66 -10.77
C MET A 144 -3.87 15.85 -11.75
N HIS A 145 -3.01 16.86 -11.54
CA HIS A 145 -2.88 18.03 -12.39
C HIS A 145 -2.43 17.72 -13.82
N ARG A 146 -1.89 16.52 -14.06
CA ARG A 146 -1.43 16.06 -15.37
C ARG A 146 -2.49 15.34 -16.19
N ILE A 147 -3.65 15.02 -15.60
CA ILE A 147 -4.72 14.25 -16.24
C ILE A 147 -5.43 15.13 -17.26
N GLU A 148 -5.64 14.59 -18.47
CA GLU A 148 -6.30 15.27 -19.58
C GLU A 148 -7.40 14.40 -20.20
N ALA A 149 -8.31 15.05 -20.93
CA ALA A 149 -9.33 14.31 -21.68
C ALA A 149 -8.70 13.45 -22.77
N GLY A 150 -9.12 12.19 -22.84
CA GLY A 150 -8.58 11.21 -23.78
C GLY A 150 -7.50 10.32 -23.21
N ASP A 151 -7.04 10.56 -21.96
CA ASP A 151 -6.13 9.65 -21.27
C ASP A 151 -6.77 8.30 -20.98
N ASN A 152 -5.96 7.27 -20.98
CA ASN A 152 -6.38 5.90 -20.63
C ASN A 152 -6.28 5.64 -19.14
N ILE A 153 -7.24 4.85 -18.64
CA ILE A 153 -7.27 4.32 -17.29
C ILE A 153 -6.75 2.88 -17.33
N ILE A 154 -5.74 2.59 -16.52
CA ILE A 154 -5.14 1.25 -16.41
C ILE A 154 -5.23 0.81 -14.94
N VAL A 155 -5.59 -0.45 -14.69
CA VAL A 155 -5.46 -1.09 -13.39
C VAL A 155 -4.37 -2.17 -13.45
N SER A 156 -3.55 -2.28 -12.41
CA SER A 156 -2.37 -3.14 -12.41
C SER A 156 -2.65 -4.63 -12.15
N GLY A 157 -3.90 -5.03 -12.11
CA GLY A 157 -4.29 -6.43 -11.89
C GLY A 157 -5.74 -6.58 -11.47
N THR A 158 -6.12 -7.77 -11.00
CA THR A 158 -7.47 -8.08 -10.52
C THR A 158 -7.86 -7.22 -9.32
N ILE A 159 -9.14 -6.82 -9.26
CA ILE A 159 -9.62 -5.88 -8.25
C ILE A 159 -10.59 -6.51 -7.25
N GLY A 160 -10.62 -5.94 -6.04
CA GLY A 160 -11.56 -6.29 -4.97
C GLY A 160 -11.14 -7.46 -4.09
N GLU A 161 -9.95 -8.02 -4.28
CA GLU A 161 -9.51 -9.23 -3.57
C GLU A 161 -9.33 -8.99 -2.07
N HIS A 162 -8.71 -7.88 -1.65
CA HIS A 162 -8.58 -7.58 -0.21
C HIS A 162 -9.95 -7.42 0.44
N GLY A 163 -10.77 -6.53 -0.10
CA GLY A 163 -12.11 -6.25 0.46
C GLY A 163 -12.97 -7.50 0.56
N ALA A 164 -13.00 -8.33 -0.48
CA ALA A 164 -13.76 -9.58 -0.49
C ALA A 164 -13.22 -10.60 0.53
N THR A 165 -11.89 -10.72 0.66
CA THR A 165 -11.25 -11.61 1.65
C THR A 165 -11.61 -11.20 3.08
N ILE A 166 -11.47 -9.92 3.42
CA ILE A 166 -11.78 -9.42 4.77
C ILE A 166 -13.27 -9.53 5.08
N LEU A 167 -14.13 -9.22 4.10
CA LEU A 167 -15.57 -9.31 4.28
C LEU A 167 -16.04 -10.76 4.53
N ASN A 168 -15.50 -11.72 3.77
CA ASN A 168 -15.79 -13.15 3.99
C ASN A 168 -15.42 -13.60 5.41
N LEU A 169 -14.32 -13.12 5.95
CA LEU A 169 -13.88 -13.43 7.31
C LEU A 169 -14.76 -12.76 8.38
N ARG A 170 -15.00 -11.45 8.24
CA ARG A 170 -15.77 -10.65 9.21
C ARG A 170 -17.22 -11.10 9.35
N GLU A 171 -17.87 -11.31 8.22
CA GLU A 171 -19.26 -11.71 8.17
C GLU A 171 -19.46 -13.24 8.34
N ASN A 172 -18.33 -13.97 8.50
CA ASN A 172 -18.32 -15.42 8.65
C ASN A 172 -19.20 -16.12 7.58
N LEU A 173 -19.07 -15.67 6.33
CA LEU A 173 -19.90 -16.14 5.22
C LEU A 173 -19.70 -17.63 4.93
N GLY A 174 -18.61 -18.21 5.42
CA GLY A 174 -18.30 -19.63 5.25
C GLY A 174 -18.01 -20.01 3.81
N ILE A 175 -17.74 -19.04 2.95
CA ILE A 175 -17.39 -19.28 1.54
C ILE A 175 -15.99 -19.88 1.50
N GLN A 176 -15.92 -21.15 1.11
CA GLN A 176 -14.65 -21.82 0.87
C GLN A 176 -14.08 -21.36 -0.46
N THR A 177 -12.97 -20.62 -0.38
CA THR A 177 -12.29 -20.05 -1.54
C THR A 177 -10.78 -20.02 -1.27
N ASP A 178 -9.99 -20.02 -2.31
CA ASP A 178 -8.54 -19.74 -2.26
C ASP A 178 -8.20 -18.25 -2.38
N LEU A 179 -9.21 -17.39 -2.32
CA LEU A 179 -9.07 -15.94 -2.37
C LEU A 179 -8.19 -15.45 -1.21
N LYS A 180 -7.25 -14.59 -1.55
CA LYS A 180 -6.32 -13.97 -0.61
C LYS A 180 -6.30 -12.47 -0.85
N SER A 181 -6.01 -11.72 0.22
CA SER A 181 -5.70 -10.30 0.08
C SER A 181 -4.54 -10.11 -0.90
N ASP A 182 -4.68 -9.11 -1.74
CA ASP A 182 -3.67 -8.66 -2.69
C ASP A 182 -2.58 -7.78 -2.05
N CYS A 183 -2.54 -7.66 -0.72
CA CYS A 183 -1.60 -6.83 0.03
C CYS A 183 -0.15 -7.06 -0.44
N ALA A 184 0.44 -6.03 -1.05
CA ALA A 184 1.77 -6.08 -1.65
C ALA A 184 2.45 -4.70 -1.68
N VAL A 185 3.78 -4.72 -1.66
CA VAL A 185 4.62 -3.54 -1.94
C VAL A 185 4.59 -3.24 -3.43
N LEU A 186 4.18 -2.03 -3.81
CA LEU A 186 4.04 -1.60 -5.21
C LEU A 186 5.25 -0.83 -5.75
N ALA A 187 6.21 -0.49 -4.90
CA ALA A 187 7.41 0.24 -5.32
C ALA A 187 8.16 -0.45 -6.49
N PRO A 188 8.37 -1.79 -6.51
CA PRO A 188 9.01 -2.45 -7.66
C PRO A 188 8.23 -2.29 -8.97
N LEU A 189 6.90 -2.29 -8.91
CA LEU A 189 6.05 -2.08 -10.08
C LEU A 189 6.13 -0.61 -10.57
N ILE A 190 6.16 0.33 -9.63
CA ILE A 190 6.31 1.76 -9.93
C ILE A 190 7.69 2.06 -10.53
N ASP A 191 8.74 1.35 -10.10
CA ASP A 191 10.10 1.47 -10.65
C ASP A 191 10.14 1.21 -12.16
N LEU A 192 9.34 0.27 -12.65
CA LEU A 192 9.23 -0.03 -14.07
C LEU A 192 8.56 1.10 -14.86
N LEU A 193 7.73 1.91 -14.21
CA LEU A 193 6.96 2.98 -14.84
C LEU A 193 7.73 4.29 -14.90
N ARG A 194 8.69 4.54 -13.98
CA ARG A 194 9.42 5.82 -13.94
C ARG A 194 10.15 6.19 -15.22
N PRO A 195 10.78 5.25 -15.98
CA PRO A 195 11.44 5.58 -17.23
C PRO A 195 10.48 5.89 -18.38
N ILE A 196 9.17 5.60 -18.23
CA ILE A 196 8.20 5.71 -19.31
C ILE A 196 7.54 7.08 -19.27
N GLU A 197 7.81 7.91 -20.27
CA GLU A 197 7.07 9.14 -20.46
C GLU A 197 5.59 8.83 -20.73
N GLY A 198 4.67 9.70 -20.26
CA GLY A 198 3.24 9.54 -20.51
C GLY A 198 2.46 8.91 -19.35
N VAL A 199 3.12 8.45 -18.28
CA VAL A 199 2.47 8.24 -16.98
C VAL A 199 2.13 9.60 -16.42
N LYS A 200 0.85 9.86 -16.11
CA LYS A 200 0.36 11.16 -15.65
C LYS A 200 0.01 11.18 -14.17
N ALA A 201 -0.71 10.19 -13.69
CA ALA A 201 -1.09 10.06 -12.30
C ALA A 201 -1.19 8.59 -11.91
N ILE A 202 -0.83 8.29 -10.68
CA ILE A 202 -0.99 6.95 -10.08
C ILE A 202 -1.60 7.12 -8.69
N ARG A 203 -2.50 6.21 -8.33
CA ARG A 203 -3.00 6.00 -6.97
C ARG A 203 -3.11 4.50 -6.68
N ASP A 204 -2.89 4.13 -5.45
CA ASP A 204 -3.31 2.82 -4.95
C ASP A 204 -4.82 2.82 -4.67
N ALA A 205 -5.46 1.70 -4.96
CA ALA A 205 -6.91 1.59 -4.92
C ALA A 205 -7.41 1.04 -3.57
N THR A 206 -7.03 1.68 -2.47
CA THR A 206 -7.34 1.25 -1.10
C THR A 206 -8.79 1.52 -0.71
N ARG A 207 -9.04 2.38 0.26
CA ARG A 207 -10.38 2.67 0.78
C ARG A 207 -11.32 3.21 -0.30
N GLY A 208 -12.47 2.54 -0.47
CA GLY A 208 -13.46 2.87 -1.51
C GLY A 208 -13.06 2.38 -2.90
N GLY A 209 -11.96 1.64 -3.00
CA GLY A 209 -11.52 0.92 -4.18
C GLY A 209 -11.20 1.81 -5.38
N VAL A 210 -11.23 1.20 -6.54
CA VAL A 210 -11.01 1.89 -7.82
C VAL A 210 -12.03 3.02 -8.03
N ASN A 211 -13.27 2.82 -7.57
CA ASN A 211 -14.31 3.83 -7.71
C ASN A 211 -13.97 5.15 -7.02
N ALA A 212 -13.45 5.09 -5.79
CA ALA A 212 -13.06 6.30 -5.05
C ALA A 212 -11.92 7.04 -5.76
N VAL A 213 -10.90 6.33 -6.22
CA VAL A 213 -9.76 6.90 -6.95
C VAL A 213 -10.23 7.61 -8.23
N LEU A 214 -11.09 6.97 -9.02
CA LEU A 214 -11.61 7.56 -10.25
C LEU A 214 -12.49 8.79 -9.96
N HIS A 215 -13.24 8.77 -8.88
CA HIS A 215 -14.03 9.92 -8.44
C HIS A 215 -13.13 11.11 -8.06
N GLU A 216 -12.04 10.86 -7.35
CA GLU A 216 -11.08 11.91 -6.98
C GLU A 216 -10.39 12.50 -8.22
N PHE A 217 -9.97 11.67 -9.17
CA PHE A 217 -9.39 12.13 -10.44
C PHE A 217 -10.39 12.95 -11.26
N ALA A 218 -11.62 12.46 -11.37
CA ALA A 218 -12.71 13.15 -12.09
C ALA A 218 -13.00 14.54 -11.49
N ALA A 219 -13.11 14.59 -10.16
CA ALA A 219 -13.41 15.83 -9.43
C ALA A 219 -12.26 16.86 -9.56
N ALA A 220 -11.00 16.41 -9.43
CA ALA A 220 -9.83 17.28 -9.48
C ALA A 220 -9.68 17.99 -10.82
N GLN A 221 -10.01 17.31 -11.93
CA GLN A 221 -9.86 17.83 -13.29
C GLN A 221 -11.18 18.24 -13.97
N GLN A 222 -12.31 18.03 -13.28
CA GLN A 222 -13.66 18.27 -13.82
C GLN A 222 -13.89 17.48 -15.14
N LEU A 223 -13.39 16.24 -15.18
CA LEU A 223 -13.51 15.33 -16.32
C LEU A 223 -14.47 14.18 -15.99
N GLY A 224 -15.13 13.64 -17.03
CA GLY A 224 -15.85 12.36 -16.93
C GLY A 224 -14.89 11.18 -17.06
N MET A 225 -15.12 10.12 -16.26
CA MET A 225 -14.41 8.84 -16.39
C MET A 225 -15.35 7.82 -17.06
N GLN A 226 -14.89 7.18 -18.11
CA GLN A 226 -15.64 6.13 -18.81
C GLN A 226 -14.96 4.79 -18.58
N ILE A 227 -15.72 3.83 -18.06
CA ILE A 227 -15.26 2.47 -17.79
C ILE A 227 -16.11 1.52 -18.61
N ASN A 228 -15.45 0.53 -19.22
CA ASN A 228 -16.13 -0.61 -19.82
C ASN A 228 -16.18 -1.74 -18.78
N GLU A 229 -17.38 -2.15 -18.38
CA GLU A 229 -17.57 -3.16 -17.34
C GLU A 229 -16.99 -4.53 -17.74
N ASP A 230 -17.07 -4.88 -19.05
CA ASP A 230 -16.56 -6.15 -19.56
C ASP A 230 -15.02 -6.26 -19.47
N ASP A 231 -14.32 -5.13 -19.41
CA ASP A 231 -12.86 -5.07 -19.33
C ASP A 231 -12.35 -5.07 -17.87
N LEU A 232 -13.26 -5.02 -16.89
CA LEU A 232 -12.86 -5.01 -15.48
C LEU A 232 -12.27 -6.38 -15.06
N PRO A 233 -11.02 -6.42 -14.58
CA PRO A 233 -10.38 -7.67 -14.18
C PRO A 233 -10.85 -8.11 -12.78
N ILE A 234 -12.04 -8.71 -12.70
CA ILE A 234 -12.66 -9.17 -11.47
C ILE A 234 -12.68 -10.69 -11.46
N ARG A 235 -12.08 -11.32 -10.45
CA ARG A 235 -12.10 -12.77 -10.27
C ARG A 235 -13.53 -13.26 -10.00
N SER A 236 -13.83 -14.48 -10.43
CA SER A 236 -15.13 -15.14 -10.23
C SER A 236 -15.54 -15.19 -8.76
N GLU A 237 -14.59 -15.43 -7.85
CA GLU A 237 -14.80 -15.49 -6.41
C GLU A 237 -15.24 -14.14 -5.82
N VAL A 238 -14.60 -13.05 -6.28
CA VAL A 238 -14.98 -11.68 -5.89
C VAL A 238 -16.36 -11.34 -6.44
N ARG A 239 -16.62 -11.67 -7.70
CA ARG A 239 -17.92 -11.46 -8.36
C ARG A 239 -19.03 -12.21 -7.63
N GLY A 240 -18.80 -13.47 -7.23
CA GLY A 240 -19.77 -14.27 -6.46
C GLY A 240 -20.08 -13.67 -5.08
N ILE A 241 -19.09 -13.12 -4.38
CA ILE A 241 -19.31 -12.41 -3.10
C ILE A 241 -20.12 -11.13 -3.33
N CYS A 242 -19.81 -10.37 -4.37
CA CYS A 242 -20.57 -9.18 -4.73
C CYS A 242 -22.03 -9.48 -5.03
N GLU A 243 -22.30 -10.50 -5.85
CA GLU A 243 -23.67 -10.92 -6.20
C GLU A 243 -24.46 -11.40 -4.97
N LEU A 244 -23.81 -12.17 -4.07
CA LEU A 244 -24.44 -12.66 -2.84
C LEU A 244 -24.89 -11.52 -1.91
N LEU A 245 -24.07 -10.45 -1.84
CA LEU A 245 -24.27 -9.36 -0.88
C LEU A 245 -24.87 -8.10 -1.50
N GLY A 246 -25.07 -8.06 -2.81
CA GLY A 246 -25.55 -6.87 -3.51
C GLY A 246 -24.54 -5.73 -3.49
N LEU A 247 -23.24 -6.03 -3.61
CA LEU A 247 -22.13 -5.08 -3.57
C LEU A 247 -21.44 -4.99 -4.95
N GLU A 248 -20.68 -3.91 -5.14
CA GLU A 248 -19.92 -3.64 -6.36
C GLU A 248 -18.43 -3.82 -6.10
N ALA A 249 -17.75 -4.62 -6.93
CA ALA A 249 -16.32 -4.90 -6.78
C ALA A 249 -15.44 -3.65 -6.88
N LEU A 250 -15.85 -2.65 -7.65
CA LEU A 250 -15.17 -1.35 -7.78
C LEU A 250 -15.04 -0.59 -6.47
N ASN A 251 -15.92 -0.86 -5.48
CA ASN A 251 -15.91 -0.23 -4.18
C ASN A 251 -15.08 -0.99 -3.14
N PHE A 252 -14.62 -2.19 -3.48
CA PHE A 252 -13.81 -3.00 -2.57
C PHE A 252 -12.39 -2.48 -2.50
N ALA A 253 -11.86 -2.43 -1.28
CA ALA A 253 -10.47 -2.08 -1.05
C ALA A 253 -9.51 -3.08 -1.70
N ASN A 254 -8.41 -2.56 -2.21
CA ASN A 254 -7.25 -3.30 -2.67
C ASN A 254 -6.03 -2.81 -1.89
N GLU A 255 -5.10 -3.68 -1.59
CA GLU A 255 -3.91 -3.33 -0.82
C GLU A 255 -2.60 -3.59 -1.60
N GLY A 256 -2.76 -3.88 -2.91
CA GLY A 256 -1.67 -4.16 -3.84
C GLY A 256 -2.03 -3.88 -5.29
N LYS A 257 -2.86 -2.86 -5.56
CA LYS A 257 -3.25 -2.48 -6.92
C LYS A 257 -3.12 -0.98 -7.15
N LEU A 258 -2.68 -0.65 -8.36
CA LEU A 258 -2.57 0.73 -8.85
C LEU A 258 -3.69 1.03 -9.84
N VAL A 259 -4.21 2.25 -9.75
CA VAL A 259 -4.93 2.92 -10.82
C VAL A 259 -3.98 3.94 -11.45
N ILE A 260 -3.73 3.79 -12.73
CA ILE A 260 -2.76 4.59 -13.49
C ILE A 260 -3.49 5.34 -14.58
N ILE A 261 -3.24 6.64 -14.68
CA ILE A 261 -3.69 7.46 -15.79
C ILE A 261 -2.50 7.71 -16.72
N ALA A 262 -2.68 7.43 -18.00
CA ALA A 262 -1.60 7.46 -18.98
C ALA A 262 -2.06 8.01 -20.34
N SER A 263 -1.14 8.64 -21.05
CA SER A 263 -1.37 9.06 -22.43
C SER A 263 -1.65 7.86 -23.34
N PRO A 264 -2.57 7.96 -24.30
CA PRO A 264 -2.93 6.86 -25.20
C PRO A 264 -1.73 6.29 -25.96
N GLU A 265 -0.82 7.13 -26.40
CA GLU A 265 0.35 6.75 -27.21
C GLU A 265 1.33 5.88 -26.42
N LYS A 266 1.39 6.05 -25.09
CA LYS A 266 2.31 5.33 -24.20
C LYS A 266 1.65 4.14 -23.49
N THR A 267 0.35 4.00 -23.56
CA THR A 267 -0.38 2.88 -22.95
C THR A 267 0.17 1.51 -23.32
N PRO A 268 0.50 1.19 -24.60
CA PRO A 268 1.06 -0.12 -24.94
C PRO A 268 2.42 -0.40 -24.27
N GLU A 269 3.28 0.62 -24.14
CA GLU A 269 4.59 0.51 -23.48
C GLU A 269 4.42 0.27 -21.98
N ILE A 270 3.50 1.00 -21.35
CA ILE A 270 3.16 0.86 -19.92
C ILE A 270 2.60 -0.55 -19.65
N LEU A 271 1.66 -1.04 -20.46
CA LEU A 271 1.11 -2.39 -20.31
C LEU A 271 2.19 -3.46 -20.46
N THR A 272 3.12 -3.28 -21.41
CA THR A 272 4.24 -4.20 -21.59
C THR A 272 5.14 -4.23 -20.33
N ALA A 273 5.44 -3.07 -19.76
CA ALA A 273 6.23 -2.99 -18.53
C ALA A 273 5.51 -3.67 -17.35
N LEU A 274 4.21 -3.40 -17.17
CA LEU A 274 3.41 -4.01 -16.11
C LEU A 274 3.35 -5.54 -16.25
N HIS A 275 3.17 -6.06 -17.47
CA HIS A 275 3.14 -7.50 -17.72
C HIS A 275 4.51 -8.19 -17.58
N SER A 276 5.61 -7.44 -17.55
CA SER A 276 6.95 -8.00 -17.30
C SER A 276 7.25 -8.20 -15.82
N HIS A 277 6.40 -7.69 -14.94
CA HIS A 277 6.49 -7.88 -13.49
C HIS A 277 5.80 -9.21 -13.14
N GLU A 278 6.55 -10.19 -12.66
CA GLU A 278 6.06 -11.48 -12.17
C GLU A 278 5.68 -11.45 -10.68
#